data_9bb92a68d0e55971c7c0a6fab55dd4d0
#
_entry.id   9bb92a68d0e55971c7c0a6fab55dd4d0
#
_cell.length_a   1.000
_cell.length_b   1.000
_cell.length_c   1.000
_cell.angle_alpha   90.00
_cell.angle_beta   90.00
_cell.angle_gamma   90.00
#
_symmetry.space_group_name_H-M   'P 1'
#
loop_
_entity.id
_entity.type
_entity.pdbx_description
1 polymer ?
#
loop_
_entity_poly.entity_id
_entity_poly.type
_entity_poly.pdbx_seq_one_letter_code
_entity_poly.pdbx_strand_id
1 'polypeptide(L)'
;MCQAMTKWDFKERPLHERPQAEQDAWWAEVRAANAHVCRRLREACGMELDSVYDLVNKHNNYPQAIPTLLELLGEVDNPNIKEGIVRALAEKSAIGVAADRLIQEFRRVAPHNPGLGWVIGNSLAFVARKEHVPAILALLNDKRFGDARQPLPDALKVADRSTAVAACRWLLEDPDTRWCTLKLIGRRKLTELGEGVKRIADGPKHPMQRDAAKVYAKLIESTPGAD
;
A
#
# COMPACT_ATOMS: atom_id res chain seq x y z
N MET A 1 17.36 -3.09 -0.38
CA MET A 1 17.00 -2.64 -1.74
C MET A 1 15.99 -3.60 -2.30
N CYS A 2 14.76 -3.13 -2.53
CA CYS A 2 13.62 -3.96 -2.94
C CYS A 2 13.64 -4.11 -4.46
N GLN A 3 14.08 -5.26 -4.97
CA GLN A 3 14.14 -5.57 -6.41
C GLN A 3 12.77 -5.96 -7.01
N ALA A 4 11.66 -5.79 -6.26
CA ALA A 4 10.31 -6.16 -6.73
C ALA A 4 9.58 -5.04 -7.50
N MET A 5 10.23 -3.90 -7.79
CA MET A 5 9.58 -2.76 -8.44
C MET A 5 9.75 -2.69 -9.97
N THR A 6 10.22 -3.75 -10.64
CA THR A 6 10.59 -3.66 -12.06
C THR A 6 9.67 -4.39 -13.04
N LYS A 7 8.44 -4.74 -12.65
CA LYS A 7 7.44 -5.25 -13.60
C LYS A 7 6.18 -4.39 -13.61
N TRP A 8 6.35 -3.10 -13.78
CA TRP A 8 5.29 -2.23 -14.26
C TRP A 8 5.27 -2.39 -15.78
N ASP A 9 4.32 -3.13 -16.29
CA ASP A 9 4.05 -3.27 -17.70
C ASP A 9 3.43 -1.95 -18.18
N PHE A 10 4.28 -0.95 -18.42
CA PHE A 10 3.90 0.25 -19.14
C PHE A 10 3.65 -0.18 -20.57
N LYS A 11 2.39 -0.47 -20.93
CA LYS A 11 1.95 -0.63 -22.31
C LYS A 11 2.23 0.61 -23.16
N GLU A 12 2.60 1.70 -22.51
CA GLU A 12 2.96 2.96 -23.14
C GLU A 12 4.47 3.15 -23.10
N ARG A 13 4.99 3.75 -24.18
CA ARG A 13 6.39 4.13 -24.29
C ARG A 13 6.80 4.96 -23.06
N PRO A 14 7.95 4.66 -22.41
CA PRO A 14 8.46 5.45 -21.30
C PRO A 14 8.52 6.95 -21.64
N LEU A 15 8.27 7.82 -20.68
CA LEU A 15 8.17 9.26 -20.91
C LEU A 15 9.39 9.83 -21.64
N HIS A 16 10.60 9.40 -21.24
CA HIS A 16 11.87 9.85 -21.84
C HIS A 16 12.09 9.41 -23.30
N GLU A 17 11.33 8.43 -23.78
CA GLU A 17 11.35 7.94 -25.15
C GLU A 17 10.26 8.57 -26.03
N ARG A 18 9.36 9.38 -25.44
CA ARG A 18 8.30 10.09 -26.18
C ARG A 18 8.84 11.34 -26.88
N PRO A 19 8.17 11.83 -27.95
CA PRO A 19 8.49 13.12 -28.53
C PRO A 19 8.50 14.25 -27.50
N GLN A 20 9.39 15.24 -27.66
CA GLN A 20 9.54 16.34 -26.70
C GLN A 20 8.22 17.04 -26.39
N ALA A 21 7.39 17.29 -27.39
CA ALA A 21 6.08 17.93 -27.22
C ALA A 21 5.14 17.14 -26.30
N GLU A 22 5.18 15.79 -26.37
CA GLU A 22 4.40 14.93 -25.47
C GLU A 22 4.95 14.98 -24.04
N GLN A 23 6.27 15.01 -23.88
CA GLN A 23 6.90 15.17 -22.56
C GLN A 23 6.52 16.53 -21.95
N ASP A 24 6.57 17.60 -22.74
CA ASP A 24 6.24 18.95 -22.26
C ASP A 24 4.75 19.07 -21.86
N ALA A 25 3.85 18.48 -22.66
CA ALA A 25 2.43 18.41 -22.36
C ALA A 25 2.18 17.64 -21.05
N TRP A 26 2.80 16.48 -20.89
CA TRP A 26 2.69 15.67 -19.68
C TRP A 26 3.19 16.44 -18.43
N TRP A 27 4.34 17.11 -18.52
CA TRP A 27 4.85 17.94 -17.44
C TRP A 27 3.94 19.14 -17.14
N ALA A 28 3.30 19.72 -18.16
CA ALA A 28 2.33 20.79 -17.98
C ALA A 28 1.11 20.33 -17.16
N GLU A 29 0.58 19.14 -17.47
CA GLU A 29 -0.53 18.54 -16.71
C GLU A 29 -0.14 18.25 -15.25
N VAL A 30 1.04 17.67 -15.02
CA VAL A 30 1.54 17.41 -13.66
C VAL A 30 1.67 18.72 -12.88
N ARG A 31 2.27 19.76 -13.49
CA ARG A 31 2.39 21.08 -12.83
C ARG A 31 1.04 21.71 -12.53
N ALA A 32 0.08 21.64 -13.45
CA ALA A 32 -1.26 22.18 -13.25
C ALA A 32 -2.00 21.47 -12.12
N ALA A 33 -1.97 20.14 -12.09
CA ALA A 33 -2.56 19.35 -11.03
C ALA A 33 -1.91 19.63 -9.66
N ASN A 34 -0.57 19.74 -9.62
CA ASN A 34 0.16 20.08 -8.40
C ASN A 34 -0.22 21.49 -7.89
N ALA A 35 -0.23 22.47 -8.80
CA ALA A 35 -0.60 23.85 -8.45
C ALA A 35 -2.03 23.95 -7.89
N HIS A 36 -2.96 23.15 -8.45
CA HIS A 36 -4.33 23.04 -7.93
C HIS A 36 -4.33 22.53 -6.48
N VAL A 37 -3.64 21.43 -6.21
CA VAL A 37 -3.54 20.83 -4.86
C VAL A 37 -2.91 21.82 -3.86
N CYS A 38 -1.77 22.41 -4.21
CA CYS A 38 -1.08 23.37 -3.32
C CYS A 38 -1.95 24.59 -3.02
N ARG A 39 -2.66 25.12 -4.02
CA ARG A 39 -3.60 26.23 -3.83
C ARG A 39 -4.74 25.85 -2.87
N ARG A 40 -5.39 24.69 -3.07
CA ARG A 40 -6.47 24.22 -2.20
C ARG A 40 -6.00 24.04 -0.75
N LEU A 41 -4.79 23.51 -0.53
CA LEU A 41 -4.21 23.36 0.81
C LEU A 41 -3.86 24.72 1.44
N ARG A 42 -3.37 25.66 0.66
CA ARG A 42 -3.14 27.04 1.14
C ARG A 42 -4.43 27.69 1.58
N GLU A 43 -5.47 27.65 0.75
CA GLU A 43 -6.78 28.25 1.02
C GLU A 43 -7.46 27.62 2.24
N ALA A 44 -7.39 26.29 2.38
CA ALA A 44 -8.10 25.58 3.43
C ALA A 44 -7.39 25.58 4.79
N CYS A 45 -6.06 25.55 4.82
CA CYS A 45 -5.29 25.39 6.06
C CYS A 45 -4.01 26.22 6.15
N GLY A 46 -3.81 27.19 5.25
CA GLY A 46 -2.68 28.13 5.28
C GLY A 46 -1.32 27.49 4.97
N MET A 47 -1.27 26.29 4.40
CA MET A 47 0.00 25.60 4.13
C MET A 47 0.60 26.07 2.80
N GLU A 48 1.80 26.65 2.87
CA GLU A 48 2.59 27.04 1.71
C GLU A 48 3.46 25.87 1.27
N LEU A 49 3.14 25.29 0.10
CA LEU A 49 3.80 24.11 -0.45
C LEU A 49 4.19 24.37 -1.91
N ASP A 50 5.36 23.92 -2.30
CA ASP A 50 5.78 23.87 -3.71
C ASP A 50 5.23 22.61 -4.40
N SER A 51 5.06 21.54 -3.64
CA SER A 51 4.54 20.27 -4.10
C SER A 51 3.74 19.55 -3.02
N VAL A 52 2.74 18.75 -3.42
CA VAL A 52 2.04 17.85 -2.51
C VAL A 52 3.01 16.87 -1.81
N TYR A 53 4.12 16.54 -2.46
CA TYR A 53 5.18 15.70 -1.88
C TYR A 53 5.93 16.38 -0.73
N ASP A 54 5.83 17.69 -0.55
CA ASP A 54 6.41 18.37 0.61
C ASP A 54 5.77 17.90 1.91
N LEU A 55 4.48 17.55 1.89
CA LEU A 55 3.80 16.94 3.03
C LEU A 55 4.48 15.63 3.47
N VAL A 56 4.92 14.83 2.49
CA VAL A 56 5.57 13.53 2.75
C VAL A 56 7.02 13.69 3.18
N ASN A 57 7.73 14.68 2.60
CA ASN A 57 9.19 14.79 2.72
C ASN A 57 9.64 15.82 3.76
N LYS A 58 8.85 16.87 4.02
CA LYS A 58 9.26 18.03 4.83
C LYS A 58 8.39 18.23 6.08
N HIS A 59 7.18 17.67 6.13
CA HIS A 59 6.23 17.87 7.21
C HIS A 59 5.91 16.56 7.93
N ASN A 60 5.91 16.59 9.26
CA ASN A 60 5.69 15.39 10.08
C ASN A 60 4.32 15.35 10.76
N ASN A 61 3.53 16.43 10.71
CA ASN A 61 2.23 16.51 11.35
C ASN A 61 1.40 17.64 10.71
N TYR A 62 0.33 17.29 10.03
CA TYR A 62 -0.55 18.22 9.31
C TYR A 62 -2.03 17.77 9.36
N PRO A 63 -2.60 17.60 10.58
CA PRO A 63 -3.98 17.14 10.72
C PRO A 63 -5.00 18.06 10.03
N GLN A 64 -4.70 19.37 9.94
CA GLN A 64 -5.53 20.35 9.27
C GLN A 64 -5.64 20.15 7.75
N ALA A 65 -4.67 19.44 7.13
CA ALA A 65 -4.69 19.15 5.71
C ALA A 65 -5.54 17.92 5.35
N ILE A 66 -5.78 17.01 6.31
CA ILE A 66 -6.43 15.72 6.04
C ILE A 66 -7.81 15.87 5.40
N PRO A 67 -8.73 16.73 5.85
CA PRO A 67 -10.04 16.91 5.19
C PRO A 67 -9.89 17.29 3.71
N THR A 68 -9.04 18.27 3.42
CA THR A 68 -8.80 18.75 2.05
C THR A 68 -8.14 17.69 1.17
N LEU A 69 -7.20 16.91 1.73
CA LEU A 69 -6.57 15.80 1.00
C LEU A 69 -7.58 14.70 0.64
N LEU A 70 -8.57 14.43 1.51
CA LEU A 70 -9.65 13.47 1.23
C LEU A 70 -10.60 13.94 0.12
N GLU A 71 -10.87 15.24 0.04
CA GLU A 71 -11.62 15.84 -1.08
C GLU A 71 -10.81 15.70 -2.37
N LEU A 72 -9.57 16.18 -2.35
CA LEU A 72 -8.64 16.17 -3.49
C LEU A 72 -8.37 14.75 -4.04
N LEU A 73 -8.40 13.73 -3.18
CA LEU A 73 -8.26 12.33 -3.61
C LEU A 73 -9.32 11.93 -4.65
N GLY A 74 -10.54 12.48 -4.54
CA GLY A 74 -11.62 12.24 -5.49
C GLY A 74 -11.61 13.17 -6.71
N GLU A 75 -11.02 14.37 -6.58
CA GLU A 75 -11.04 15.43 -7.61
C GLU A 75 -9.87 15.33 -8.60
N VAL A 76 -8.69 14.89 -8.11
CA VAL A 76 -7.47 14.88 -8.92
C VAL A 76 -7.37 13.57 -9.69
N ASP A 77 -7.31 13.66 -11.02
CA ASP A 77 -7.16 12.48 -11.89
C ASP A 77 -5.71 12.19 -12.28
N ASN A 78 -4.82 13.19 -12.27
CA ASN A 78 -3.42 12.97 -12.60
C ASN A 78 -2.78 11.95 -11.65
N PRO A 79 -2.31 10.78 -12.14
CA PRO A 79 -1.90 9.67 -11.28
C PRO A 79 -0.68 10.00 -10.41
N ASN A 80 0.24 10.85 -10.88
CA ASN A 80 1.43 11.23 -10.12
C ASN A 80 1.07 12.11 -8.92
N ILE A 81 0.17 13.07 -9.13
CA ILE A 81 -0.25 13.98 -8.06
C ILE A 81 -1.19 13.23 -7.10
N LYS A 82 -2.07 12.36 -7.61
CA LYS A 82 -2.88 11.46 -6.79
C LYS A 82 -2.01 10.56 -5.90
N GLU A 83 -0.91 10.03 -6.43
CA GLU A 83 0.05 9.28 -5.62
C GLU A 83 0.60 10.12 -4.46
N GLY A 84 0.96 11.38 -4.70
CA GLY A 84 1.39 12.31 -3.66
C GLY A 84 0.33 12.52 -2.58
N ILE A 85 -0.95 12.70 -2.98
CA ILE A 85 -2.08 12.81 -2.06
C ILE A 85 -2.25 11.53 -1.22
N VAL A 86 -2.20 10.37 -1.86
CA VAL A 86 -2.32 9.07 -1.17
C VAL A 86 -1.19 8.87 -0.15
N ARG A 87 0.05 9.21 -0.51
CA ARG A 87 1.19 9.15 0.40
C ARG A 87 1.06 10.13 1.56
N ALA A 88 0.55 11.35 1.31
CA ALA A 88 0.29 12.33 2.34
C ALA A 88 -0.83 11.89 3.30
N LEU A 89 -1.79 11.08 2.86
CA LEU A 89 -2.81 10.49 3.71
C LEU A 89 -2.28 9.33 4.60
N ALA A 90 -1.07 8.83 4.38
CA ALA A 90 -0.42 7.84 5.25
C ALA A 90 0.21 8.52 6.49
N GLU A 91 -0.57 9.28 7.22
CA GLU A 91 -0.19 10.09 8.38
C GLU A 91 -1.02 9.70 9.61
N LYS A 92 -0.49 9.94 10.82
CA LYS A 92 -1.12 9.51 12.08
C LYS A 92 -2.51 10.07 12.29
N SER A 93 -2.73 11.34 11.97
CA SER A 93 -4.04 12.01 12.11
C SER A 93 -5.09 11.48 11.12
N ALA A 94 -4.67 10.79 10.07
CA ALA A 94 -5.55 10.15 9.09
C ALA A 94 -5.97 8.72 9.48
N ILE A 95 -5.40 8.15 10.56
CA ILE A 95 -5.72 6.78 11.01
C ILE A 95 -7.22 6.64 11.33
N GLY A 96 -7.90 5.74 10.64
CA GLY A 96 -9.34 5.50 10.73
C GLY A 96 -10.19 6.48 9.93
N VAL A 97 -9.68 7.66 9.62
CA VAL A 97 -10.43 8.71 8.88
C VAL A 97 -10.31 8.52 7.37
N ALA A 98 -9.10 8.19 6.89
CA ALA A 98 -8.83 8.07 5.46
C ALA A 98 -9.16 6.67 4.87
N ALA A 99 -9.33 5.68 5.70
CA ALA A 99 -9.37 4.29 5.25
C ALA A 99 -10.53 3.99 4.29
N ASP A 100 -11.75 4.46 4.57
CA ASP A 100 -12.92 4.22 3.70
C ASP A 100 -12.74 4.86 2.32
N ARG A 101 -12.23 6.07 2.26
CA ARG A 101 -11.96 6.77 0.98
C ARG A 101 -10.86 6.06 0.19
N LEU A 102 -9.80 5.61 0.87
CA LEU A 102 -8.74 4.85 0.22
C LEU A 102 -9.22 3.48 -0.27
N ILE A 103 -10.12 2.79 0.45
CA ILE A 103 -10.75 1.55 -0.01
C ILE A 103 -11.58 1.78 -1.28
N GLN A 104 -12.37 2.86 -1.32
CA GLN A 104 -13.13 3.23 -2.50
C GLN A 104 -12.22 3.53 -3.69
N GLU A 105 -11.18 4.32 -3.45
CA GLU A 105 -10.21 4.71 -4.48
C GLU A 105 -9.39 3.51 -4.97
N PHE A 106 -9.01 2.57 -4.09
CA PHE A 106 -8.36 1.33 -4.48
C PHE A 106 -9.20 0.54 -5.49
N ARG A 107 -10.50 0.36 -5.20
CA ARG A 107 -11.42 -0.35 -6.10
C ARG A 107 -11.53 0.32 -7.47
N ARG A 108 -11.52 1.65 -7.50
CA ARG A 108 -11.62 2.45 -8.73
C ARG A 108 -10.34 2.38 -9.57
N VAL A 109 -9.20 2.46 -8.92
CA VAL A 109 -7.90 2.67 -9.58
C VAL A 109 -7.16 1.38 -9.89
N ALA A 110 -7.12 0.42 -8.95
CA ALA A 110 -6.28 -0.76 -9.04
C ALA A 110 -6.47 -1.61 -10.31
N PRO A 111 -7.70 -1.74 -10.90
CA PRO A 111 -7.88 -2.50 -12.14
C PRO A 111 -7.19 -1.89 -13.37
N HIS A 112 -6.96 -0.56 -13.36
CA HIS A 112 -6.45 0.19 -14.51
C HIS A 112 -5.04 0.74 -14.28
N ASN A 113 -4.67 0.94 -13.01
CA ASN A 113 -3.36 1.39 -12.61
C ASN A 113 -2.91 0.61 -11.35
N PRO A 114 -2.35 -0.60 -11.54
CA PRO A 114 -1.90 -1.44 -10.43
C PRO A 114 -0.87 -0.75 -9.55
N GLY A 115 -0.07 0.19 -10.10
CA GLY A 115 0.92 0.94 -9.37
C GLY A 115 0.35 1.87 -8.35
N LEU A 116 -0.53 2.69 -8.77
CA LEU A 116 -1.24 3.56 -7.86
C LEU A 116 -2.09 2.73 -6.87
N GLY A 117 -2.67 1.62 -7.34
CA GLY A 117 -3.34 0.64 -6.47
C GLY A 117 -2.42 0.12 -5.36
N TRP A 118 -1.18 -0.25 -5.71
CA TRP A 118 -0.17 -0.68 -4.73
C TRP A 118 0.13 0.42 -3.69
N VAL A 119 0.29 1.67 -4.13
CA VAL A 119 0.53 2.81 -3.22
C VAL A 119 -0.65 3.02 -2.28
N ILE A 120 -1.90 2.94 -2.79
CA ILE A 120 -3.12 3.03 -1.98
C ILE A 120 -3.15 1.88 -0.96
N GLY A 121 -2.86 0.65 -1.38
CA GLY A 121 -2.80 -0.52 -0.49
C GLY A 121 -1.77 -0.35 0.63
N ASN A 122 -0.61 0.23 0.32
CA ASN A 122 0.42 0.54 1.32
C ASN A 122 -0.04 1.61 2.32
N SER A 123 -0.75 2.64 1.86
CA SER A 123 -1.33 3.66 2.73
C SER A 123 -2.45 3.09 3.60
N LEU A 124 -3.30 2.19 3.06
CA LEU A 124 -4.28 1.43 3.84
C LEU A 124 -3.64 0.62 4.95
N ALA A 125 -2.49 0.00 4.69
CA ALA A 125 -1.74 -0.72 5.72
C ALA A 125 -1.31 0.19 6.89
N PHE A 126 -1.20 1.50 6.67
CA PHE A 126 -0.89 2.47 7.71
C PHE A 126 -2.12 2.97 8.46
N VAL A 127 -3.20 3.34 7.74
CA VAL A 127 -4.33 4.08 8.32
C VAL A 127 -5.52 3.21 8.74
N ALA A 128 -5.57 1.94 8.34
CA ALA A 128 -6.68 1.07 8.64
C ALA A 128 -6.83 0.80 10.16
N ARG A 129 -8.08 0.65 10.60
CA ARG A 129 -8.48 0.17 11.92
C ARG A 129 -9.24 -1.15 11.79
N LYS A 130 -9.62 -1.72 12.94
CA LYS A 130 -10.29 -3.02 13.02
C LYS A 130 -11.59 -3.09 12.21
N GLU A 131 -12.37 -2.04 12.20
CA GLU A 131 -13.63 -1.92 11.45
C GLU A 131 -13.47 -2.05 9.93
N HIS A 132 -12.29 -1.75 9.40
CA HIS A 132 -12.01 -1.84 7.95
C HIS A 132 -11.57 -3.24 7.50
N VAL A 133 -11.30 -4.15 8.44
CA VAL A 133 -10.80 -5.51 8.14
C VAL A 133 -11.69 -6.28 7.16
N PRO A 134 -13.04 -6.28 7.29
CA PRO A 134 -13.89 -6.98 6.33
C PRO A 134 -13.74 -6.46 4.89
N ALA A 135 -13.66 -5.14 4.71
CA ALA A 135 -13.47 -4.53 3.40
C ALA A 135 -12.09 -4.85 2.80
N ILE A 136 -11.04 -4.86 3.63
CA ILE A 136 -9.67 -5.23 3.23
C ILE A 136 -9.60 -6.70 2.81
N LEU A 137 -10.26 -7.60 3.53
CA LEU A 137 -10.35 -9.01 3.15
C LEU A 137 -11.06 -9.19 1.81
N ALA A 138 -12.11 -8.40 1.53
CA ALA A 138 -12.78 -8.41 0.23
C ALA A 138 -11.84 -7.95 -0.90
N LEU A 139 -11.00 -6.92 -0.67
CA LEU A 139 -9.99 -6.49 -1.64
C LEU A 139 -8.93 -7.57 -1.87
N LEU A 140 -8.46 -8.22 -0.81
CA LEU A 140 -7.48 -9.31 -0.89
C LEU A 140 -8.00 -10.53 -1.66
N ASN A 141 -9.29 -10.83 -1.53
CA ASN A 141 -9.91 -11.96 -2.20
C ASN A 141 -10.18 -11.70 -3.70
N ASP A 142 -10.27 -10.45 -4.13
CA ASP A 142 -10.53 -10.10 -5.52
C ASP A 142 -9.25 -10.13 -6.35
N LYS A 143 -9.06 -11.25 -7.07
CA LYS A 143 -7.88 -11.51 -7.90
C LYS A 143 -7.72 -10.54 -9.08
N ARG A 144 -8.76 -9.81 -9.47
CA ARG A 144 -8.70 -8.81 -10.54
C ARG A 144 -7.74 -7.68 -10.23
N PHE A 145 -7.45 -7.44 -8.95
CA PHE A 145 -6.49 -6.42 -8.51
C PHE A 145 -5.01 -6.85 -8.60
N GLY A 146 -4.72 -8.12 -8.90
CA GLY A 146 -3.35 -8.61 -9.13
C GLY A 146 -2.34 -8.12 -8.10
N ASP A 147 -1.21 -7.63 -8.59
CA ASP A 147 -0.07 -7.14 -7.78
C ASP A 147 -0.42 -5.93 -6.88
N ALA A 148 -1.48 -5.17 -7.20
CA ALA A 148 -1.93 -4.08 -6.34
C ALA A 148 -2.30 -4.56 -4.92
N ARG A 149 -2.68 -5.85 -4.77
CA ARG A 149 -3.01 -6.47 -3.47
C ARG A 149 -1.79 -6.72 -2.57
N GLN A 150 -0.59 -6.68 -3.12
CA GLN A 150 0.63 -7.08 -2.43
C GLN A 150 0.80 -6.45 -1.03
N PRO A 151 0.58 -5.13 -0.82
CA PRO A 151 0.77 -4.51 0.50
C PRO A 151 -0.42 -4.71 1.46
N LEU A 152 -1.61 -5.10 0.97
CA LEU A 152 -2.83 -5.19 1.78
C LEU A 152 -2.74 -6.17 2.97
N PRO A 153 -1.99 -7.30 2.93
CA PRO A 153 -1.85 -8.14 4.12
C PRO A 153 -1.32 -7.38 5.34
N ASP A 154 -0.47 -6.37 5.16
CA ASP A 154 0.04 -5.55 6.27
C ASP A 154 -1.08 -4.76 7.00
N ALA A 155 -2.20 -4.47 6.33
CA ALA A 155 -3.36 -3.85 6.95
C ALA A 155 -4.10 -4.79 7.94
N LEU A 156 -3.91 -6.11 7.83
CA LEU A 156 -4.48 -7.08 8.77
C LEU A 156 -3.76 -7.11 10.13
N LYS A 157 -2.75 -6.26 10.33
CA LYS A 157 -2.11 -6.08 11.65
C LYS A 157 -3.10 -5.66 12.75
N VAL A 158 -4.21 -4.99 12.35
CA VAL A 158 -5.27 -4.52 13.26
C VAL A 158 -6.40 -5.54 13.45
N ALA A 159 -6.41 -6.64 12.70
CA ALA A 159 -7.38 -7.72 12.86
C ALA A 159 -7.16 -8.47 14.20
N ASP A 160 -8.21 -9.10 14.71
CA ASP A 160 -8.02 -10.08 15.79
C ASP A 160 -7.16 -11.26 15.30
N ARG A 161 -6.62 -12.05 16.27
CA ARG A 161 -5.68 -13.12 15.95
C ARG A 161 -6.31 -14.20 15.07
N SER A 162 -7.52 -14.62 15.38
CA SER A 162 -8.23 -15.68 14.65
C SER A 162 -8.48 -15.28 13.20
N THR A 163 -8.95 -14.06 12.96
CA THR A 163 -9.16 -13.50 11.60
C THR A 163 -7.84 -13.41 10.84
N ALA A 164 -6.77 -12.92 11.48
CA ALA A 164 -5.46 -12.81 10.83
C ALA A 164 -4.89 -14.19 10.47
N VAL A 165 -5.00 -15.19 11.34
CA VAL A 165 -4.57 -16.57 11.07
C VAL A 165 -5.35 -17.17 9.91
N ALA A 166 -6.69 -17.04 9.94
CA ALA A 166 -7.55 -17.54 8.87
C ALA A 166 -7.20 -16.92 7.52
N ALA A 167 -7.01 -15.59 7.48
CA ALA A 167 -6.63 -14.88 6.26
C ALA A 167 -5.23 -15.27 5.77
N CYS A 168 -4.23 -15.25 6.64
CA CYS A 168 -2.85 -15.58 6.27
C CYS A 168 -2.71 -17.00 5.73
N ARG A 169 -3.57 -17.94 6.12
CA ARG A 169 -3.53 -19.34 5.63
C ARG A 169 -3.70 -19.42 4.12
N TRP A 170 -4.66 -18.69 3.53
CA TRP A 170 -4.84 -18.69 2.09
C TRP A 170 -3.98 -17.64 1.37
N LEU A 171 -3.61 -16.54 2.04
CA LEU A 171 -2.72 -15.52 1.48
C LEU A 171 -1.29 -16.04 1.27
N LEU A 172 -0.84 -17.00 2.06
CA LEU A 172 0.46 -17.67 1.87
C LEU A 172 0.54 -18.45 0.56
N GLU A 173 -0.59 -18.98 0.08
CA GLU A 173 -0.66 -19.71 -1.17
C GLU A 173 -0.72 -18.79 -2.40
N ASP A 174 -1.04 -17.52 -2.20
CA ASP A 174 -1.15 -16.52 -3.27
C ASP A 174 0.20 -15.83 -3.54
N PRO A 175 0.79 -16.03 -4.74
CA PRO A 175 2.10 -15.46 -5.07
C PRO A 175 2.14 -13.93 -4.94
N ASP A 176 1.04 -13.22 -5.27
CA ASP A 176 0.99 -11.76 -5.24
C ASP A 176 1.08 -11.21 -3.81
N THR A 177 0.53 -11.92 -2.82
CA THR A 177 0.43 -11.44 -1.43
C THR A 177 1.40 -12.13 -0.47
N ARG A 178 2.00 -13.23 -0.87
CA ARG A 178 2.83 -14.12 -0.02
C ARG A 178 3.91 -13.38 0.76
N TRP A 179 4.63 -12.47 0.12
CA TRP A 179 5.75 -11.78 0.76
C TRP A 179 5.29 -10.90 1.95
N CYS A 180 4.26 -10.07 1.77
CA CYS A 180 3.72 -9.26 2.86
C CYS A 180 3.02 -10.13 3.92
N THR A 181 2.43 -11.25 3.51
CA THR A 181 1.85 -12.23 4.43
C THR A 181 2.91 -12.85 5.34
N LEU A 182 4.04 -13.28 4.79
CA LEU A 182 5.18 -13.78 5.60
C LEU A 182 5.65 -12.72 6.62
N LYS A 183 5.77 -11.47 6.19
CA LYS A 183 6.15 -10.36 7.10
C LYS A 183 5.13 -10.18 8.23
N LEU A 184 3.83 -10.22 7.92
CA LEU A 184 2.77 -10.11 8.90
C LEU A 184 2.81 -11.27 9.91
N ILE A 185 2.97 -12.51 9.43
CA ILE A 185 3.09 -13.72 10.27
C ILE A 185 4.25 -13.57 11.25
N GLY A 186 5.44 -13.20 10.76
CA GLY A 186 6.62 -13.03 11.62
C GLY A 186 6.49 -11.87 12.61
N ARG A 187 5.85 -10.76 12.21
CA ARG A 187 5.65 -9.58 13.06
C ARG A 187 4.65 -9.87 14.19
N ARG A 188 3.57 -10.59 13.89
CA ARG A 188 2.52 -10.93 14.85
C ARG A 188 2.75 -12.26 15.57
N LYS A 189 3.83 -12.97 15.26
CA LYS A 189 4.17 -14.27 15.83
C LYS A 189 2.98 -15.25 15.74
N LEU A 190 2.45 -15.44 14.51
CA LEU A 190 1.32 -16.33 14.25
C LEU A 190 1.83 -17.78 14.16
N THR A 191 2.13 -18.38 15.30
CA THR A 191 2.72 -19.72 15.42
C THR A 191 1.86 -20.83 14.81
N GLU A 192 0.53 -20.62 14.74
CA GLU A 192 -0.44 -21.51 14.12
C GLU A 192 -0.20 -21.73 12.60
N LEU A 193 0.65 -20.91 12.00
CA LEU A 193 1.00 -20.96 10.58
C LEU A 193 2.42 -21.52 10.34
N GLY A 194 3.08 -22.01 11.40
CA GLY A 194 4.45 -22.51 11.34
C GLY A 194 4.67 -23.55 10.24
N GLU A 195 3.80 -24.55 10.12
CA GLU A 195 3.88 -25.59 9.08
C GLU A 195 3.76 -25.02 7.66
N GLY A 196 2.87 -24.03 7.45
CA GLY A 196 2.74 -23.35 6.16
C GLY A 196 4.01 -22.57 5.78
N VAL A 197 4.58 -21.87 6.74
CA VAL A 197 5.84 -21.11 6.56
C VAL A 197 7.01 -22.07 6.30
N LYS A 198 7.08 -23.20 7.04
CA LYS A 198 8.10 -24.23 6.88
C LYS A 198 8.09 -24.84 5.47
N ARG A 199 6.92 -25.15 4.93
CA ARG A 199 6.79 -25.66 3.55
C ARG A 199 7.40 -24.71 2.52
N ILE A 200 7.26 -23.38 2.70
CA ILE A 200 7.87 -22.39 1.81
C ILE A 200 9.39 -22.33 2.02
N ALA A 201 9.84 -22.45 3.28
CA ALA A 201 11.26 -22.45 3.63
C ALA A 201 12.01 -23.66 3.06
N ASP A 202 11.39 -24.84 3.12
CA ASP A 202 11.97 -26.11 2.66
C ASP A 202 11.70 -26.40 1.18
N GLY A 203 10.85 -25.59 0.53
CA GLY A 203 10.44 -25.78 -0.87
C GLY A 203 11.56 -25.59 -1.89
N PRO A 204 11.32 -25.89 -3.16
CA PRO A 204 12.30 -25.68 -4.23
C PRO A 204 12.73 -24.21 -4.29
N LYS A 205 13.96 -23.93 -4.73
CA LYS A 205 14.59 -22.60 -4.77
C LYS A 205 13.61 -21.50 -5.19
N HIS A 206 13.04 -20.81 -4.22
CA HIS A 206 12.09 -19.72 -4.41
C HIS A 206 12.69 -18.42 -3.89
N PRO A 207 12.46 -17.27 -4.53
CA PRO A 207 13.00 -15.97 -4.05
C PRO A 207 12.68 -15.68 -2.58
N MET A 208 11.56 -16.20 -2.06
CA MET A 208 11.10 -15.98 -0.67
C MET A 208 11.55 -17.08 0.32
N GLN A 209 12.29 -18.09 -0.11
CA GLN A 209 12.73 -19.20 0.74
C GLN A 209 13.53 -18.71 1.97
N ARG A 210 14.46 -17.77 1.75
CA ARG A 210 15.26 -17.20 2.83
C ARG A 210 14.43 -16.40 3.83
N ASP A 211 13.43 -15.65 3.34
CA ASP A 211 12.55 -14.87 4.20
C ASP A 211 11.61 -15.79 5.00
N ALA A 212 11.08 -16.83 4.38
CA ALA A 212 10.29 -17.85 5.05
C ALA A 212 11.11 -18.57 6.15
N ALA A 213 12.36 -18.94 5.88
CA ALA A 213 13.24 -19.55 6.87
C ALA A 213 13.48 -18.65 8.08
N LYS A 214 13.72 -17.35 7.86
CA LYS A 214 13.86 -16.36 8.95
C LYS A 214 12.58 -16.22 9.76
N VAL A 215 11.42 -16.20 9.10
CA VAL A 215 10.12 -16.12 9.78
C VAL A 215 9.88 -17.39 10.59
N TYR A 216 10.15 -18.57 10.02
CA TYR A 216 9.99 -19.84 10.71
C TYR A 216 10.84 -19.93 11.99
N ALA A 217 12.11 -19.55 11.92
CA ALA A 217 13.00 -19.50 13.09
C ALA A 217 12.41 -18.64 14.21
N LYS A 218 11.91 -17.43 13.88
CA LYS A 218 11.24 -16.56 14.87
C LYS A 218 9.97 -17.16 15.48
N LEU A 219 9.23 -17.98 14.72
CA LEU A 219 8.04 -18.64 15.22
C LEU A 219 8.39 -19.74 16.22
N ILE A 220 9.45 -20.54 15.96
CA ILE A 220 9.93 -21.57 16.90
C ILE A 220 10.37 -20.93 18.22
N GLU A 221 11.21 -19.89 18.18
CA GLU A 221 11.66 -19.17 19.37
C GLU A 221 10.49 -18.59 20.21
N SER A 222 9.33 -18.38 19.56
CA SER A 222 8.14 -17.79 20.20
C SER A 222 7.14 -18.82 20.71
N THR A 223 7.40 -20.12 20.49
CA THR A 223 6.53 -21.20 20.95
C THR A 223 6.93 -21.62 22.38
N PRO A 224 6.06 -21.43 23.39
CA PRO A 224 6.36 -21.88 24.76
C PRO A 224 6.51 -23.40 24.78
N GLY A 225 7.66 -23.93 25.22
CA GLY A 225 7.87 -25.35 25.47
C GLY A 225 8.57 -26.14 24.35
N ALA A 226 9.45 -25.50 23.59
CA ALA A 226 10.38 -26.18 22.68
C ALA A 226 11.74 -26.45 23.34
N ASP A 227 11.70 -26.97 24.59
CA ASP A 227 12.86 -27.55 25.29
C ASP A 227 12.67 -29.06 25.45
#